data_20666ebc77e8f33765f8ee24765741e4
#
_entry.id   20666ebc77e8f33765f8ee24765741e4
#
_cell.length_a   1.000
_cell.length_b   1.000
_cell.length_c   1.000
_cell.angle_alpha   90.00
_cell.angle_beta   90.00
_cell.angle_gamma   90.00
#
_symmetry.space_group_name_H-M   'P 1'
#
loop_
_entity.id
_entity.type
_entity.pdbx_description
1 polymer ?
#
loop_
_entity_poly.entity_id
_entity_poly.type
_entity_poly.pdbx_seq_one_letter_code
_entity_poly.pdbx_strand_id
1 'polypeptide(L)'
;MKPGEEETRMTRKNIFIFLLIFYCAFLYAIETDKLKIQMCAIPGTNYQLSSTEVTQCLFEEVTGENPSANINPNYPVECVSYYDAIYFCNKLSVLLGFEPVYVIAGETDILKVYHPFYTLEINDKIVINENADGFRIPTIKEWQYAAKGGENYKYPGSDNIDDIAIVKPYDPEESHEYEVAQKKPNGYGLYDMSGNVSEWVMDIYEEELNYTCGACFASGYGEDFEIPSLGYGTRKFSRGDIGIRLLRTNIKKITSSNLRLRTNEAKDNETICIMSKGSQIKILEFGSPETIDGISSNWVKVEVQSDAKDSDGKPIKAGTVGWCFGGYLK
;
A
#
# COMPACT_ATOMS: atom_id res chain seq x y z
N MET A 1 -56.01 -12.40 -5.92
CA MET A 1 -54.67 -12.82 -5.53
C MET A 1 -54.68 -13.08 -4.03
N LYS A 2 -54.24 -14.24 -3.58
CA LYS A 2 -54.22 -14.60 -2.15
C LYS A 2 -53.07 -13.90 -1.43
N PRO A 3 -53.24 -13.30 -0.24
CA PRO A 3 -52.21 -12.51 0.47
C PRO A 3 -50.90 -13.26 0.76
N GLY A 4 -50.88 -14.59 0.72
CA GLY A 4 -49.73 -15.41 1.02
C GLY A 4 -48.74 -15.64 -0.15
N GLU A 5 -49.11 -15.29 -1.40
CA GLU A 5 -48.19 -15.51 -2.54
C GLU A 5 -47.21 -14.35 -2.76
N GLU A 6 -47.58 -13.14 -2.34
CA GLU A 6 -46.67 -11.97 -2.43
C GLU A 6 -45.62 -11.98 -1.35
N GLU A 7 -45.95 -12.39 -0.15
CA GLU A 7 -44.99 -12.49 0.97
C GLU A 7 -43.93 -13.57 0.71
N THR A 8 -44.35 -14.73 0.13
CA THR A 8 -43.42 -15.81 -0.23
C THR A 8 -42.52 -15.46 -1.42
N ARG A 9 -43.02 -14.58 -2.31
CA ARG A 9 -42.23 -14.13 -3.49
C ARG A 9 -41.19 -13.10 -3.10
N MET A 10 -41.48 -12.21 -2.12
CA MET A 10 -40.57 -11.22 -1.61
C MET A 10 -39.42 -11.85 -0.77
N THR A 11 -39.74 -12.86 0.06
CA THR A 11 -38.72 -13.61 0.85
C THR A 11 -37.78 -14.43 -0.04
N ARG A 12 -38.27 -15.07 -1.09
CA ARG A 12 -37.41 -15.81 -2.05
C ARG A 12 -36.47 -14.89 -2.82
N LYS A 13 -36.95 -13.71 -3.23
CA LYS A 13 -36.10 -12.71 -3.91
C LYS A 13 -35.01 -12.15 -2.97
N ASN A 14 -35.34 -11.92 -1.71
CA ASN A 14 -34.38 -11.46 -0.70
C ASN A 14 -33.36 -12.55 -0.34
N ILE A 15 -33.78 -13.82 -0.28
CA ILE A 15 -32.88 -14.96 -0.07
C ILE A 15 -31.92 -15.11 -1.27
N PHE A 16 -32.41 -14.93 -2.50
CA PHE A 16 -31.58 -15.03 -3.69
C PHE A 16 -30.57 -13.90 -3.80
N ILE A 17 -30.97 -12.67 -3.46
CA ILE A 17 -30.06 -11.51 -3.38
C ILE A 17 -29.03 -11.72 -2.27
N PHE A 18 -29.46 -12.23 -1.10
CA PHE A 18 -28.55 -12.51 0.01
C PHE A 18 -27.53 -13.60 -0.34
N LEU A 19 -27.96 -14.68 -1.00
CA LEU A 19 -27.11 -15.74 -1.50
C LEU A 19 -26.14 -15.25 -2.59
N LEU A 20 -26.57 -14.34 -3.46
CA LEU A 20 -25.74 -13.74 -4.50
C LEU A 20 -24.65 -12.84 -3.89
N ILE A 21 -25.02 -12.03 -2.89
CA ILE A 21 -24.08 -11.18 -2.15
C ILE A 21 -23.06 -12.04 -1.37
N PHE A 22 -23.53 -13.13 -0.73
CA PHE A 22 -22.63 -14.08 -0.04
C PHE A 22 -21.71 -14.82 -1.00
N TYR A 23 -22.22 -15.22 -2.18
CA TYR A 23 -21.43 -15.87 -3.22
C TYR A 23 -20.38 -14.93 -3.83
N CYS A 24 -20.77 -13.67 -4.13
CA CYS A 24 -19.82 -12.66 -4.57
C CYS A 24 -18.78 -12.30 -3.50
N ALA A 25 -19.19 -12.19 -2.21
CA ALA A 25 -18.28 -11.96 -1.11
C ALA A 25 -17.33 -13.15 -0.88
N PHE A 26 -17.81 -14.39 -1.07
CA PHE A 26 -17.00 -15.59 -0.96
C PHE A 26 -16.02 -15.73 -2.12
N LEU A 27 -16.42 -15.44 -3.36
CA LEU A 27 -15.52 -15.36 -4.52
C LEU A 27 -14.46 -14.28 -4.33
N TYR A 28 -14.86 -13.09 -3.85
CA TYR A 28 -13.96 -11.99 -3.54
C TYR A 28 -12.93 -12.34 -2.44
N ALA A 29 -13.37 -13.03 -1.38
CA ALA A 29 -12.48 -13.53 -0.32
C ALA A 29 -11.49 -14.59 -0.84
N ILE A 30 -11.91 -15.46 -1.77
CA ILE A 30 -11.03 -16.46 -2.39
C ILE A 30 -10.00 -15.77 -3.33
N GLU A 31 -10.40 -14.73 -4.07
CA GLU A 31 -9.49 -13.97 -4.93
C GLU A 31 -8.47 -13.16 -4.11
N THR A 32 -8.89 -12.53 -3.01
CA THR A 32 -7.96 -11.78 -2.15
C THR A 32 -6.99 -12.67 -1.39
N ASP A 33 -7.34 -13.90 -1.10
CA ASP A 33 -6.43 -14.88 -0.46
C ASP A 33 -5.29 -15.33 -1.41
N LYS A 34 -5.47 -15.17 -2.73
CA LYS A 34 -4.42 -15.41 -3.73
C LYS A 34 -3.40 -14.27 -3.80
N LEU A 35 -3.82 -13.04 -3.52
CA LEU A 35 -2.95 -11.87 -3.51
C LEU A 35 -2.15 -11.80 -2.20
N LYS A 36 -1.21 -12.73 -1.98
CA LYS A 36 -0.40 -12.86 -0.76
C LYS A 36 0.54 -11.66 -0.56
N ILE A 37 0.00 -10.51 -0.22
CA ILE A 37 0.79 -9.30 0.07
C ILE A 37 1.03 -9.24 1.57
N GLN A 38 2.27 -9.49 1.99
CA GLN A 38 2.66 -9.26 3.37
C GLN A 38 3.09 -7.80 3.54
N MET A 39 2.34 -7.06 4.38
CA MET A 39 2.64 -5.66 4.72
C MET A 39 3.27 -5.58 6.11
N CYS A 40 4.42 -4.92 6.21
CA CYS A 40 5.13 -4.67 7.47
C CYS A 40 4.80 -3.26 7.98
N ALA A 41 4.26 -3.16 9.20
CA ALA A 41 4.06 -1.87 9.86
C ALA A 41 5.43 -1.24 10.20
N ILE A 42 5.62 0.03 9.83
CA ILE A 42 6.87 0.74 10.10
C ILE A 42 6.73 1.53 11.40
N PRO A 43 7.45 1.14 12.47
CA PRO A 43 7.33 1.77 13.78
C PRO A 43 7.60 3.28 13.74
N GLY A 44 6.82 4.04 14.51
CA GLY A 44 6.93 5.50 14.54
C GLY A 44 6.32 6.23 13.33
N THR A 45 5.65 5.51 12.45
CA THR A 45 5.01 6.06 11.25
C THR A 45 3.52 5.64 11.17
N ASN A 46 2.85 6.11 10.13
CA ASN A 46 1.45 5.75 9.83
C ASN A 46 1.31 4.91 8.56
N TYR A 47 2.38 4.31 8.09
CA TYR A 47 2.36 3.52 6.87
C TYR A 47 2.94 2.12 7.07
N GLN A 48 2.66 1.27 6.12
CA GLN A 48 3.18 -0.07 5.98
C GLN A 48 3.88 -0.18 4.63
N LEU A 49 4.95 -0.97 4.54
CA LEU A 49 5.56 -1.36 3.28
C LEU A 49 5.33 -2.85 3.03
N SER A 50 5.30 -3.26 1.76
CA SER A 50 5.37 -4.68 1.44
C SER A 50 6.70 -5.25 1.90
N SER A 51 6.67 -6.47 2.46
CA SER A 51 7.87 -7.12 3.01
C SER A 51 8.96 -7.34 1.96
N THR A 52 8.54 -7.51 0.71
CA THR A 52 9.42 -7.69 -0.47
C THR A 52 9.02 -6.72 -1.57
N GLU A 53 9.77 -6.70 -2.64
CA GLU A 53 9.33 -6.11 -3.91
C GLU A 53 8.04 -6.82 -4.40
N VAL A 54 7.31 -6.19 -5.30
CA VAL A 54 6.19 -6.81 -6.01
C VAL A 54 6.71 -7.94 -6.88
N THR A 55 6.19 -9.16 -6.66
CA THR A 55 6.58 -10.31 -7.48
C THR A 55 5.89 -10.29 -8.85
N GLN A 56 6.48 -10.99 -9.82
CA GLN A 56 5.90 -11.18 -11.14
C GLN A 56 4.50 -11.80 -11.06
N CYS A 57 4.33 -12.82 -10.21
CA CYS A 57 3.02 -13.46 -9.98
C CYS A 57 1.97 -12.45 -9.51
N LEU A 58 2.30 -11.62 -8.52
CA LEU A 58 1.37 -10.59 -8.02
C LEU A 58 1.06 -9.54 -9.11
N PHE A 59 2.07 -9.11 -9.85
CA PHE A 59 1.88 -8.12 -10.91
C PHE A 59 0.96 -8.65 -12.02
N GLU A 60 1.20 -9.87 -12.48
CA GLU A 60 0.38 -10.54 -13.50
C GLU A 60 -1.06 -10.79 -13.03
N GLU A 61 -1.27 -11.25 -11.78
CA GLU A 61 -2.60 -11.45 -11.22
C GLU A 61 -3.42 -10.15 -11.16
N VAL A 62 -2.76 -9.01 -10.89
CA VAL A 62 -3.42 -7.71 -10.84
C VAL A 62 -3.61 -7.09 -12.21
N THR A 63 -2.60 -7.14 -13.09
CA THR A 63 -2.62 -6.42 -14.37
C THR A 63 -3.12 -7.28 -15.54
N GLY A 64 -2.94 -8.60 -15.45
CA GLY A 64 -3.20 -9.56 -16.52
C GLY A 64 -1.99 -9.77 -17.44
N GLU A 65 -0.85 -9.11 -17.19
CA GLU A 65 0.36 -9.18 -18.01
C GLU A 65 1.62 -9.24 -17.14
N ASN A 66 2.67 -9.91 -17.61
CA ASN A 66 4.00 -9.94 -16.99
C ASN A 66 5.03 -9.37 -18.00
N PRO A 67 5.58 -8.17 -17.75
CA PRO A 67 6.53 -7.52 -18.66
C PRO A 67 7.96 -8.02 -18.51
N SER A 68 8.26 -8.81 -17.50
CA SER A 68 9.61 -9.18 -17.08
C SER A 68 10.37 -9.96 -18.15
N ALA A 69 11.68 -9.76 -18.23
CA ALA A 69 12.54 -10.43 -19.19
C ALA A 69 12.85 -11.86 -18.76
N ASN A 70 13.13 -12.09 -17.47
CA ASN A 70 13.37 -13.41 -16.91
C ASN A 70 12.14 -13.90 -16.16
N ILE A 71 11.49 -14.93 -16.66
CA ILE A 71 10.20 -15.37 -16.15
C ILE A 71 10.35 -16.34 -14.98
N ASN A 72 9.95 -15.89 -13.78
CA ASN A 72 9.77 -16.71 -12.58
C ASN A 72 8.73 -16.04 -11.66
N PRO A 73 7.66 -16.71 -11.25
CA PRO A 73 6.58 -16.09 -10.46
C PRO A 73 7.04 -15.50 -9.12
N ASN A 74 8.17 -15.98 -8.57
CA ASN A 74 8.73 -15.50 -7.30
C ASN A 74 9.83 -14.44 -7.47
N TYR A 75 10.23 -14.10 -8.69
CA TYR A 75 11.14 -12.98 -8.93
C TYR A 75 10.39 -11.66 -8.76
N PRO A 76 11.08 -10.55 -8.43
CA PRO A 76 10.48 -9.25 -8.53
C PRO A 76 10.05 -8.95 -9.97
N VAL A 77 8.97 -8.24 -10.15
CA VAL A 77 8.61 -7.70 -11.46
C VAL A 77 9.62 -6.62 -11.82
N GLU A 78 10.14 -6.69 -13.05
CA GLU A 78 11.02 -5.70 -13.67
C GLU A 78 10.52 -5.35 -15.08
N CYS A 79 11.21 -4.57 -15.83
CA CYS A 79 10.74 -4.01 -17.10
C CYS A 79 9.42 -3.22 -16.95
N VAL A 80 9.23 -2.57 -15.82
CA VAL A 80 8.09 -1.71 -15.51
C VAL A 80 8.51 -0.24 -15.53
N SER A 81 7.76 0.59 -16.23
CA SER A 81 7.91 2.05 -16.19
C SER A 81 7.35 2.62 -14.89
N TYR A 82 7.64 3.89 -14.59
CA TYR A 82 6.99 4.59 -13.48
C TYR A 82 5.47 4.62 -13.62
N TYR A 83 4.96 4.78 -14.83
CA TYR A 83 3.51 4.77 -15.10
C TYR A 83 2.89 3.38 -14.90
N ASP A 84 3.60 2.30 -15.24
CA ASP A 84 3.15 0.94 -14.94
C ASP A 84 3.07 0.70 -13.43
N ALA A 85 4.02 1.23 -12.66
CA ALA A 85 4.03 1.13 -11.20
C ALA A 85 2.82 1.83 -10.57
N ILE A 86 2.49 3.05 -10.97
CA ILE A 86 1.33 3.77 -10.43
C ILE A 86 0.01 3.19 -10.92
N TYR A 87 -0.05 2.67 -12.16
CA TYR A 87 -1.19 1.91 -12.67
C TYR A 87 -1.45 0.66 -11.82
N PHE A 88 -0.40 -0.13 -11.58
CA PHE A 88 -0.48 -1.31 -10.72
C PHE A 88 -1.02 -0.96 -9.33
N CYS A 89 -0.48 0.08 -8.68
CA CYS A 89 -0.91 0.52 -7.37
C CYS A 89 -2.41 0.90 -7.34
N ASN A 90 -2.89 1.66 -8.32
CA ASN A 90 -4.30 2.03 -8.40
C ASN A 90 -5.20 0.82 -8.66
N LYS A 91 -4.80 -0.05 -9.59
CA LYS A 91 -5.58 -1.25 -9.94
C LYS A 91 -5.68 -2.20 -8.76
N LEU A 92 -4.58 -2.43 -8.05
CA LEU A 92 -4.56 -3.21 -6.81
C LEU A 92 -5.45 -2.58 -5.73
N SER A 93 -5.42 -1.26 -5.59
CA SER A 93 -6.28 -0.54 -4.64
C SER A 93 -7.76 -0.80 -4.92
N VAL A 94 -8.19 -0.63 -6.17
CA VAL A 94 -9.59 -0.88 -6.58
C VAL A 94 -9.96 -2.34 -6.36
N LEU A 95 -9.09 -3.28 -6.74
CA LEU A 95 -9.32 -4.71 -6.59
C LEU A 95 -9.54 -5.11 -5.13
N LEU A 96 -8.83 -4.48 -4.20
CA LEU A 96 -8.96 -4.72 -2.75
C LEU A 96 -9.96 -3.80 -2.05
N GLY A 97 -10.70 -2.97 -2.80
CA GLY A 97 -11.75 -2.09 -2.27
C GLY A 97 -11.24 -0.84 -1.54
N PHE A 98 -10.01 -0.41 -1.85
CA PHE A 98 -9.40 0.82 -1.36
C PHE A 98 -9.57 1.97 -2.36
N GLU A 99 -9.46 3.21 -1.88
CA GLU A 99 -9.49 4.39 -2.72
C GLU A 99 -8.14 4.59 -3.43
N PRO A 100 -8.10 4.69 -4.78
CA PRO A 100 -6.86 4.90 -5.53
C PRO A 100 -6.15 6.19 -5.16
N VAL A 101 -4.82 6.15 -5.09
CA VAL A 101 -3.99 7.28 -4.66
C VAL A 101 -3.65 8.20 -5.82
N TYR A 102 -3.41 7.67 -7.02
CA TYR A 102 -2.96 8.46 -8.16
C TYR A 102 -4.12 8.91 -9.03
N VAL A 103 -4.10 10.19 -9.41
CA VAL A 103 -5.07 10.81 -10.34
C VAL A 103 -4.28 11.41 -11.49
N ILE A 104 -4.58 11.00 -12.73
CA ILE A 104 -3.97 11.53 -13.95
C ILE A 104 -5.08 12.08 -14.84
N ALA A 105 -4.96 13.33 -15.30
CA ALA A 105 -6.00 13.99 -16.11
C ALA A 105 -7.41 13.95 -15.48
N GLY A 106 -7.49 13.91 -14.13
CA GLY A 106 -8.76 13.80 -13.40
C GLY A 106 -9.30 12.36 -13.26
N GLU A 107 -8.61 11.36 -13.80
CA GLU A 107 -9.01 9.94 -13.74
C GLU A 107 -8.17 9.17 -12.73
N THR A 108 -8.82 8.30 -11.96
CA THR A 108 -8.17 7.29 -11.11
C THR A 108 -8.00 5.96 -11.84
N ASP A 109 -8.83 5.69 -12.84
CA ASP A 109 -8.65 4.58 -13.78
C ASP A 109 -7.63 5.01 -14.84
N ILE A 110 -6.36 4.70 -14.55
CA ILE A 110 -5.23 5.13 -15.37
C ILE A 110 -5.30 4.52 -16.79
N LEU A 111 -5.98 3.38 -17.00
CA LEU A 111 -6.17 2.81 -18.34
C LEU A 111 -6.98 3.70 -19.30
N LYS A 112 -7.75 4.66 -18.79
CA LYS A 112 -8.46 5.62 -19.64
C LYS A 112 -7.53 6.66 -20.27
N VAL A 113 -6.36 6.86 -19.67
CA VAL A 113 -5.39 7.89 -20.06
C VAL A 113 -4.00 7.33 -20.37
N TYR A 114 -3.74 6.08 -20.01
CA TYR A 114 -2.47 5.40 -20.21
C TYR A 114 -2.68 3.92 -20.52
N HIS A 115 -2.03 3.45 -21.57
CA HIS A 115 -1.93 2.02 -21.87
C HIS A 115 -0.58 1.49 -21.40
N PRO A 116 -0.54 0.57 -20.41
CA PRO A 116 0.69 -0.09 -19.99
C PRO A 116 1.38 -0.71 -21.20
N PHE A 117 2.71 -0.69 -21.20
CA PHE A 117 3.57 -1.28 -22.24
C PHE A 117 3.49 -0.64 -23.64
N TYR A 118 2.64 0.37 -23.84
CA TYR A 118 2.60 1.15 -25.07
C TYR A 118 2.93 2.60 -24.76
N THR A 119 3.95 3.13 -25.42
CA THR A 119 4.41 4.52 -25.23
C THR A 119 3.34 5.52 -25.68
N LEU A 120 2.56 6.02 -24.74
CA LEU A 120 1.74 7.21 -24.93
C LEU A 120 2.43 8.41 -24.28
N GLU A 121 2.34 9.54 -24.94
CA GLU A 121 2.79 10.80 -24.35
C GLU A 121 1.79 11.22 -23.25
N ILE A 122 2.06 10.80 -22.01
CA ILE A 122 1.38 11.40 -20.87
C ILE A 122 2.12 12.69 -20.55
N ASN A 123 1.54 13.80 -20.92
CA ASN A 123 1.99 15.14 -20.50
C ASN A 123 1.19 15.65 -19.28
N ASP A 124 0.28 14.83 -18.75
CA ASP A 124 -0.59 15.24 -17.67
C ASP A 124 0.09 15.13 -16.31
N LYS A 125 -0.19 16.10 -15.47
CA LYS A 125 0.29 16.13 -14.10
C LYS A 125 -0.32 15.00 -13.29
N ILE A 126 0.53 14.18 -12.66
CA ILE A 126 0.11 13.22 -11.67
C ILE A 126 -0.23 13.99 -10.38
N VAL A 127 -1.45 13.80 -9.90
CA VAL A 127 -1.93 14.35 -8.63
C VAL A 127 -2.07 13.22 -7.62
N ILE A 128 -1.63 13.45 -6.41
CA ILE A 128 -1.73 12.49 -5.30
C ILE A 128 -2.96 12.84 -4.47
N ASN A 129 -3.88 11.87 -4.33
CA ASN A 129 -4.96 11.95 -3.35
C ASN A 129 -4.42 11.53 -1.98
N GLU A 130 -3.97 12.48 -1.19
CA GLU A 130 -3.40 12.22 0.15
C GLU A 130 -4.42 11.63 1.14
N ASN A 131 -5.71 11.72 0.83
CA ASN A 131 -6.80 11.18 1.64
C ASN A 131 -7.17 9.74 1.25
N ALA A 132 -6.59 9.19 0.20
CA ALA A 132 -6.83 7.82 -0.22
C ALA A 132 -6.13 6.82 0.69
N ASP A 133 -6.76 5.67 0.90
CA ASP A 133 -6.23 4.57 1.71
C ASP A 133 -5.66 3.42 0.88
N GLY A 134 -5.53 3.63 -0.43
CA GLY A 134 -4.99 2.68 -1.38
C GLY A 134 -3.47 2.54 -1.33
N PHE A 135 -2.97 1.73 -2.26
CA PHE A 135 -1.54 1.49 -2.42
C PHE A 135 -0.87 2.57 -3.25
N ARG A 136 0.38 2.83 -2.95
CA ARG A 136 1.29 3.67 -3.72
C ARG A 136 2.72 3.19 -3.58
N ILE A 137 3.61 3.72 -4.38
CA ILE A 137 5.05 3.59 -4.14
C ILE A 137 5.49 4.55 -3.02
N PRO A 138 6.60 4.29 -2.32
CA PRO A 138 7.10 5.16 -1.25
C PRO A 138 7.74 6.44 -1.80
N THR A 139 7.89 7.44 -0.95
CA THR A 139 8.86 8.53 -1.15
C THR A 139 10.26 8.07 -0.75
N ILE A 140 11.32 8.79 -1.18
CA ILE A 140 12.70 8.54 -0.74
C ILE A 140 12.80 8.49 0.80
N LYS A 141 12.18 9.46 1.49
CA LYS A 141 12.23 9.53 2.96
C LYS A 141 11.57 8.35 3.64
N GLU A 142 10.42 7.89 3.12
CA GLU A 142 9.71 6.74 3.65
C GLU A 142 10.50 5.46 3.41
N TRP A 143 11.03 5.30 2.19
CA TRP A 143 11.84 4.15 1.83
C TRP A 143 13.10 4.06 2.68
N GLN A 144 13.88 5.14 2.77
CA GLN A 144 15.13 5.18 3.55
C GLN A 144 14.90 4.99 5.06
N TYR A 145 13.80 5.55 5.61
CA TYR A 145 13.44 5.33 7.00
C TYR A 145 13.12 3.85 7.27
N ALA A 146 12.35 3.23 6.37
CA ALA A 146 12.00 1.82 6.45
C ALA A 146 13.23 0.90 6.24
N ALA A 147 14.11 1.25 5.31
CA ALA A 147 15.36 0.52 5.04
C ALA A 147 16.28 0.44 6.26
N LYS A 148 16.34 1.49 7.09
CA LYS A 148 17.11 1.48 8.36
C LYS A 148 16.66 0.40 9.33
N GLY A 149 15.41 -0.06 9.27
CA GLY A 149 14.91 -1.14 10.12
C GLY A 149 14.94 -0.83 11.63
N GLY A 150 15.03 0.46 12.05
CA GLY A 150 15.25 0.84 13.46
C GLY A 150 16.65 0.54 13.98
N GLU A 151 17.57 0.21 13.12
CA GLU A 151 18.94 -0.20 13.41
C GLU A 151 19.95 0.83 12.88
N ASN A 152 21.21 0.70 13.27
CA ASN A 152 22.26 1.64 12.88
C ASN A 152 23.38 0.94 12.09
N TYR A 153 22.97 0.07 11.17
CA TYR A 153 23.86 -0.63 10.26
C TYR A 153 24.18 0.20 9.01
N LYS A 154 25.27 -0.14 8.36
CA LYS A 154 25.69 0.44 7.09
C LYS A 154 24.69 0.11 5.97
N TYR A 155 24.23 -1.14 5.94
CA TYR A 155 23.26 -1.68 5.00
C TYR A 155 21.95 -2.01 5.70
N PRO A 156 20.83 -2.18 4.97
CA PRO A 156 19.54 -2.52 5.56
C PRO A 156 19.53 -3.87 6.28
N GLY A 157 19.79 -3.87 7.60
CA GLY A 157 19.74 -5.05 8.47
C GLY A 157 21.10 -5.69 8.81
N SER A 158 22.25 -5.22 8.28
CA SER A 158 23.58 -5.72 8.62
C SER A 158 24.70 -4.75 8.23
N ASP A 159 25.86 -4.87 8.89
CA ASP A 159 27.11 -4.27 8.42
C ASP A 159 27.84 -5.16 7.39
N ASN A 160 27.38 -6.40 7.20
CA ASN A 160 27.88 -7.30 6.18
C ASN A 160 26.86 -7.44 5.04
N ILE A 161 27.24 -7.00 3.85
CA ILE A 161 26.35 -7.00 2.68
C ILE A 161 25.90 -8.41 2.28
N ASP A 162 26.72 -9.43 2.43
CA ASP A 162 26.38 -10.81 2.07
C ASP A 162 25.22 -11.40 2.90
N ASP A 163 24.91 -10.79 4.05
CA ASP A 163 23.79 -11.18 4.89
C ASP A 163 22.45 -10.76 4.29
N ILE A 164 22.42 -9.63 3.55
CA ILE A 164 21.17 -8.95 3.16
C ILE A 164 20.98 -8.84 1.64
N ALA A 165 22.03 -9.03 0.85
CA ALA A 165 21.99 -8.94 -0.59
C ALA A 165 22.75 -10.09 -1.26
N ILE A 166 22.39 -10.41 -2.50
CA ILE A 166 23.20 -11.27 -3.37
C ILE A 166 24.07 -10.34 -4.19
N VAL A 167 25.38 -10.34 -3.85
CA VAL A 167 26.37 -9.47 -4.51
C VAL A 167 27.30 -10.32 -5.33
N LYS A 168 27.35 -10.05 -6.62
CA LYS A 168 28.27 -10.69 -7.58
C LYS A 168 28.90 -9.63 -8.45
N PRO A 169 30.12 -9.87 -8.99
CA PRO A 169 30.62 -9.04 -10.08
C PRO A 169 29.58 -9.02 -11.21
N TYR A 170 29.32 -7.84 -11.76
CA TYR A 170 28.42 -7.73 -12.89
C TYR A 170 28.94 -8.51 -14.10
N ASP A 171 28.14 -9.43 -14.57
CA ASP A 171 28.34 -10.18 -15.81
C ASP A 171 27.05 -10.09 -16.64
N PRO A 172 27.09 -9.51 -17.84
CA PRO A 172 25.89 -9.33 -18.68
C PRO A 172 25.16 -10.64 -19.04
N GLU A 173 25.84 -11.78 -18.98
CA GLU A 173 25.26 -13.09 -19.33
C GLU A 173 24.71 -13.84 -18.10
N GLU A 174 25.22 -13.53 -16.88
CA GLU A 174 24.86 -14.25 -15.65
C GLU A 174 24.16 -13.39 -14.59
N SER A 175 24.25 -12.05 -14.73
CA SER A 175 23.63 -11.15 -13.74
C SER A 175 22.16 -10.93 -14.06
N HIS A 176 21.30 -11.34 -13.15
CA HIS A 176 19.85 -11.21 -13.19
C HIS A 176 19.30 -11.12 -11.77
N GLU A 177 18.03 -10.78 -11.64
CA GLU A 177 17.27 -10.80 -10.39
C GLU A 177 17.13 -12.23 -9.83
N TYR A 178 16.77 -12.32 -8.57
CA TYR A 178 16.57 -13.57 -7.83
C TYR A 178 15.18 -13.62 -7.20
N GLU A 179 14.78 -14.80 -6.72
CA GLU A 179 13.55 -14.90 -5.92
C GLU A 179 13.62 -13.95 -4.72
N VAL A 180 12.50 -13.29 -4.43
CA VAL A 180 12.42 -12.37 -3.29
C VAL A 180 12.66 -13.09 -1.96
N ALA A 181 13.12 -12.37 -0.94
CA ALA A 181 13.32 -12.86 0.42
C ALA A 181 14.33 -14.03 0.57
N GLN A 182 15.38 -14.08 -0.24
CA GLN A 182 16.42 -15.10 -0.12
C GLN A 182 17.48 -14.78 0.94
N LYS A 183 17.52 -13.55 1.42
CA LYS A 183 18.48 -13.07 2.43
C LYS A 183 17.75 -12.67 3.72
N LYS A 184 18.49 -12.12 4.69
CA LYS A 184 17.90 -11.68 5.97
C LYS A 184 17.12 -10.38 5.79
N PRO A 185 15.97 -10.25 6.47
CA PRO A 185 15.26 -8.98 6.53
C PRO A 185 15.97 -8.00 7.49
N ASN A 186 15.63 -6.72 7.36
CA ASN A 186 15.98 -5.73 8.37
C ASN A 186 15.11 -5.85 9.63
N GLY A 187 15.36 -5.02 10.65
CA GLY A 187 14.64 -5.05 11.93
C GLY A 187 13.14 -4.75 11.84
N TYR A 188 12.63 -4.28 10.71
CA TYR A 188 11.20 -4.10 10.44
C TYR A 188 10.58 -5.23 9.62
N GLY A 189 11.34 -6.26 9.28
CA GLY A 189 10.88 -7.41 8.51
C GLY A 189 10.84 -7.18 7.00
N LEU A 190 11.59 -6.19 6.50
CA LEU A 190 11.70 -5.88 5.07
C LEU A 190 12.91 -6.58 4.48
N TYR A 191 12.68 -7.32 3.41
CA TYR A 191 13.70 -8.02 2.63
C TYR A 191 14.11 -7.20 1.41
N ASP A 192 15.28 -7.52 0.88
CA ASP A 192 15.76 -7.01 -0.42
C ASP A 192 15.75 -5.48 -0.53
N MET A 193 15.93 -4.77 0.61
CA MET A 193 16.04 -3.31 0.64
C MET A 193 17.38 -2.82 0.07
N SER A 194 18.22 -3.71 -0.41
CA SER A 194 19.44 -3.46 -1.19
C SER A 194 19.72 -4.67 -2.06
N GLY A 195 19.95 -4.46 -3.33
CA GLY A 195 20.15 -5.53 -4.32
C GLY A 195 18.83 -5.97 -4.96
N ASN A 196 18.84 -7.10 -5.64
CA ASN A 196 17.77 -7.62 -6.46
C ASN A 196 17.35 -6.65 -7.56
N VAL A 197 16.31 -5.83 -7.38
CA VAL A 197 15.96 -4.72 -8.28
C VAL A 197 15.92 -3.39 -7.54
N SER A 198 16.31 -2.30 -8.19
CA SER A 198 16.04 -0.95 -7.68
C SER A 198 14.54 -0.68 -7.69
N GLU A 199 14.06 0.21 -6.82
CA GLU A 199 12.63 0.41 -6.63
C GLU A 199 12.21 1.84 -6.96
N TRP A 200 11.16 2.00 -7.78
CA TRP A 200 10.58 3.31 -8.06
C TRP A 200 10.12 4.01 -6.79
N VAL A 201 10.42 5.30 -6.68
CA VAL A 201 9.90 6.18 -5.62
C VAL A 201 9.18 7.39 -6.22
N MET A 202 8.34 8.05 -5.39
CA MET A 202 7.49 9.15 -5.85
C MET A 202 8.27 10.42 -6.21
N ASP A 203 9.49 10.56 -5.66
CA ASP A 203 10.26 11.80 -5.77
C ASP A 203 10.78 11.98 -7.20
N ILE A 204 10.71 13.22 -7.65
CA ILE A 204 11.10 13.63 -8.99
C ILE A 204 12.56 14.05 -8.96
N TYR A 205 13.38 13.48 -9.86
CA TYR A 205 14.77 13.89 -10.08
C TYR A 205 14.84 15.12 -11.02
N GLU A 206 14.22 14.98 -12.20
CA GLU A 206 14.07 16.02 -13.23
C GLU A 206 12.70 15.86 -13.91
N GLU A 207 12.34 16.77 -14.82
CA GLU A 207 11.00 16.85 -15.41
C GLU A 207 10.43 15.51 -15.90
N GLU A 208 11.26 14.66 -16.51
CA GLU A 208 10.85 13.33 -17.01
C GLU A 208 11.51 12.16 -16.27
N LEU A 209 12.19 12.42 -15.16
CA LEU A 209 12.94 11.42 -14.38
C LEU A 209 12.40 11.32 -12.96
N ASN A 210 12.24 10.10 -12.48
CA ASN A 210 12.00 9.84 -11.06
C ASN A 210 13.20 9.13 -10.45
N TYR A 211 13.38 9.36 -9.16
CA TYR A 211 14.36 8.60 -8.38
C TYR A 211 13.95 7.14 -8.24
N THR A 212 14.98 6.29 -8.05
CA THR A 212 14.85 4.93 -7.54
C THR A 212 15.67 4.80 -6.26
N CYS A 213 15.29 3.89 -5.38
CA CYS A 213 16.03 3.54 -4.17
C CYS A 213 16.51 2.09 -4.23
N GLY A 214 17.54 1.79 -3.43
CA GLY A 214 18.18 0.49 -3.40
C GLY A 214 19.12 0.28 -4.58
N ALA A 215 20.01 -0.71 -4.42
CA ALA A 215 20.83 -1.21 -5.50
C ALA A 215 20.06 -2.30 -6.27
N CYS A 216 20.55 -2.71 -7.43
CA CYS A 216 20.02 -3.82 -8.19
C CYS A 216 21.10 -4.89 -8.42
N PHE A 217 20.74 -6.00 -9.03
CA PHE A 217 21.67 -7.08 -9.41
C PHE A 217 22.78 -6.62 -10.34
N ALA A 218 22.59 -5.51 -11.08
CA ALA A 218 23.57 -4.91 -11.98
C ALA A 218 24.45 -3.83 -11.32
N SER A 219 24.20 -3.51 -10.04
CA SER A 219 25.01 -2.53 -9.30
C SER A 219 26.39 -3.07 -8.96
N GLY A 220 27.37 -2.16 -8.89
CA GLY A 220 28.71 -2.49 -8.44
C GLY A 220 28.76 -2.85 -6.94
N TYR A 221 29.97 -3.07 -6.42
CA TYR A 221 30.15 -3.28 -4.99
C TYR A 221 30.22 -1.96 -4.24
N GLY A 222 29.88 -2.00 -2.94
CA GLY A 222 30.18 -0.94 -2.00
C GLY A 222 29.06 0.06 -1.77
N GLU A 223 29.28 1.34 -2.05
CA GLU A 223 28.39 2.44 -1.66
C GLU A 223 27.01 2.38 -2.29
N ASP A 224 26.85 1.71 -3.43
CA ASP A 224 25.54 1.55 -4.10
C ASP A 224 24.52 0.79 -3.24
N PHE A 225 24.99 -0.10 -2.36
CA PHE A 225 24.16 -0.90 -1.46
C PHE A 225 23.85 -0.22 -0.13
N GLU A 226 24.43 0.95 0.16
CA GLU A 226 24.16 1.71 1.38
C GLU A 226 22.77 2.35 1.35
N ILE A 227 22.16 2.54 2.52
CA ILE A 227 20.79 3.06 2.64
C ILE A 227 20.55 4.37 1.89
N PRO A 228 21.50 5.36 1.84
CA PRO A 228 21.23 6.61 1.14
C PRO A 228 21.40 6.54 -0.37
N SER A 229 21.79 5.38 -0.94
CA SER A 229 22.01 5.27 -2.38
C SER A 229 20.74 5.50 -3.18
N LEU A 230 20.85 6.32 -4.24
CA LEU A 230 19.78 6.71 -5.11
C LEU A 230 20.19 6.51 -6.56
N GLY A 231 19.29 5.91 -7.34
CA GLY A 231 19.33 5.88 -8.79
C GLY A 231 18.25 6.78 -9.40
N TYR A 232 18.09 6.73 -10.70
CA TYR A 232 16.98 7.37 -11.40
C TYR A 232 16.65 6.64 -12.71
N GLY A 233 15.42 6.82 -13.17
CA GLY A 233 14.94 6.28 -14.43
C GLY A 233 13.95 7.21 -15.10
N THR A 234 13.81 7.07 -16.41
CA THR A 234 12.81 7.82 -17.17
C THR A 234 11.42 7.26 -16.89
N ARG A 235 10.42 8.13 -16.71
CA ARG A 235 9.04 7.72 -16.37
C ARG A 235 8.39 6.83 -17.42
N LYS A 236 8.74 7.04 -18.68
CA LYS A 236 8.09 6.41 -19.84
C LYS A 236 8.74 5.09 -20.27
N PHE A 237 9.99 4.86 -19.87
CA PHE A 237 10.74 3.69 -20.29
C PHE A 237 10.94 2.73 -19.13
N SER A 238 10.78 1.46 -19.43
CA SER A 238 11.05 0.39 -18.49
C SER A 238 12.54 -0.01 -18.55
N ARG A 239 13.03 -0.52 -17.44
CA ARG A 239 14.39 -1.08 -17.31
C ARG A 239 14.29 -2.44 -16.61
N GLY A 240 15.15 -3.39 -17.04
CA GLY A 240 15.20 -4.73 -16.49
C GLY A 240 15.81 -4.83 -15.09
N ASP A 241 16.16 -3.71 -14.47
CA ASP A 241 16.77 -3.63 -13.14
C ASP A 241 15.98 -2.73 -12.18
N ILE A 242 14.76 -2.32 -12.56
CA ILE A 242 13.88 -1.47 -11.73
C ILE A 242 12.52 -2.16 -11.55
N GLY A 243 12.10 -2.28 -10.30
CA GLY A 243 10.84 -2.87 -9.87
C GLY A 243 10.01 -1.95 -8.98
N ILE A 244 9.15 -2.55 -8.16
CA ILE A 244 8.13 -1.86 -7.36
C ILE A 244 8.14 -2.41 -5.94
N ARG A 245 8.10 -1.52 -4.94
CA ARG A 245 7.69 -1.85 -3.57
C ARG A 245 6.44 -1.06 -3.19
N LEU A 246 5.50 -1.75 -2.53
CA LEU A 246 4.24 -1.13 -2.14
C LEU A 246 4.35 -0.42 -0.81
N LEU A 247 3.68 0.72 -0.73
CA LEU A 247 3.38 1.40 0.51
C LEU A 247 1.87 1.61 0.63
N ARG A 248 1.33 1.54 1.84
CA ARG A 248 -0.04 1.90 2.14
C ARG A 248 -0.12 2.67 3.45
N THR A 249 -0.87 3.77 3.46
CA THR A 249 -1.10 4.56 4.67
C THR A 249 -2.26 3.97 5.49
N ASN A 250 -2.19 4.08 6.82
CA ASN A 250 -3.25 3.64 7.73
C ASN A 250 -4.33 4.71 7.91
N ILE A 251 -4.88 5.23 6.80
CA ILE A 251 -6.02 6.14 6.84
C ILE A 251 -7.28 5.29 6.89
N LYS A 252 -8.20 5.61 7.81
CA LYS A 252 -9.47 4.94 7.99
C LYS A 252 -10.61 5.93 7.99
N LYS A 253 -11.78 5.49 7.49
CA LYS A 253 -13.01 6.28 7.55
C LYS A 253 -13.88 5.80 8.70
N ILE A 254 -14.51 6.72 9.40
CA ILE A 254 -15.47 6.41 10.47
C ILE A 254 -16.76 5.91 9.84
N THR A 255 -17.18 4.70 10.19
CA THR A 255 -18.38 4.05 9.64
C THR A 255 -19.64 4.30 10.49
N SER A 256 -19.47 4.61 11.78
CA SER A 256 -20.56 4.92 12.71
C SER A 256 -20.79 6.42 12.81
N SER A 257 -22.04 6.83 13.01
CA SER A 257 -22.32 8.20 13.47
C SER A 257 -21.99 8.31 14.96
N ASN A 258 -21.48 9.47 15.37
CA ASN A 258 -21.19 9.80 16.77
C ASN A 258 -20.07 8.97 17.44
N LEU A 259 -19.02 8.60 16.69
CA LEU A 259 -17.83 7.98 17.29
C LEU A 259 -17.08 9.00 18.17
N ARG A 260 -16.92 8.67 19.46
CA ARG A 260 -16.23 9.54 20.41
C ARG A 260 -14.73 9.39 20.32
N LEU A 261 -14.05 10.51 20.17
CA LEU A 261 -12.60 10.64 20.37
C LEU A 261 -12.36 10.98 21.86
N ARG A 262 -11.52 10.23 22.54
CA ARG A 262 -11.33 10.30 23.98
C ARG A 262 -9.87 10.56 24.35
N THR A 263 -9.65 10.98 25.58
CA THR A 263 -8.30 11.22 26.11
C THR A 263 -7.50 9.94 26.31
N ASN A 264 -8.15 8.81 26.61
CA ASN A 264 -7.55 7.49 26.81
C ASN A 264 -8.46 6.36 26.33
N GLU A 265 -7.91 5.12 26.33
CA GLU A 265 -8.66 3.90 26.08
C GLU A 265 -9.66 3.65 27.20
N ALA A 266 -10.90 3.73 27.01
CA ALA A 266 -12.08 3.22 27.74
C ALA A 266 -13.31 4.10 27.51
N LYS A 267 -14.50 3.50 27.71
CA LYS A 267 -15.79 4.17 27.50
C LYS A 267 -16.02 5.37 28.44
N ASP A 268 -15.46 5.33 29.63
CA ASP A 268 -15.72 6.31 30.70
C ASP A 268 -14.73 7.49 30.71
N ASN A 269 -13.77 7.51 29.81
CA ASN A 269 -12.81 8.60 29.70
C ASN A 269 -13.44 9.84 29.04
N GLU A 270 -12.86 10.99 29.36
CA GLU A 270 -13.27 12.28 28.85
C GLU A 270 -13.31 12.29 27.30
N THR A 271 -14.40 12.79 26.76
CA THR A 271 -14.59 12.93 25.32
C THR A 271 -14.01 14.25 24.83
N ILE A 272 -13.02 14.17 23.93
CA ILE A 272 -12.41 15.34 23.27
C ILE A 272 -13.40 15.91 22.26
N CYS A 273 -13.97 15.06 21.40
CA CYS A 273 -15.00 15.44 20.44
C CYS A 273 -15.79 14.19 19.98
N ILE A 274 -16.90 14.42 19.30
CA ILE A 274 -17.72 13.37 18.68
C ILE A 274 -17.60 13.51 17.18
N MET A 275 -17.01 12.53 16.51
CA MET A 275 -16.73 12.56 15.08
C MET A 275 -17.93 12.05 14.29
N SER A 276 -18.22 12.70 13.16
CA SER A 276 -19.28 12.28 12.24
C SER A 276 -18.84 11.12 11.35
N LYS A 277 -19.82 10.36 10.86
CA LYS A 277 -19.60 9.31 9.85
C LYS A 277 -18.94 9.91 8.60
N GLY A 278 -17.94 9.21 8.06
CA GLY A 278 -17.18 9.64 6.89
C GLY A 278 -15.95 10.50 7.23
N SER A 279 -15.80 10.97 8.50
CA SER A 279 -14.58 11.64 8.92
C SER A 279 -13.39 10.72 8.75
N GLN A 280 -12.30 11.25 8.22
CA GLN A 280 -11.06 10.52 8.04
C GLN A 280 -10.17 10.67 9.27
N ILE A 281 -9.58 9.55 9.64
CA ILE A 281 -8.62 9.47 10.73
C ILE A 281 -7.43 8.61 10.32
N LYS A 282 -6.29 8.93 10.90
CA LYS A 282 -5.06 8.18 10.75
C LYS A 282 -4.82 7.39 12.03
N ILE A 283 -4.64 6.08 11.93
CA ILE A 283 -4.30 5.27 13.10
C ILE A 283 -2.82 5.49 13.42
N LEU A 284 -2.56 5.85 14.67
CA LEU A 284 -1.21 6.04 15.21
C LEU A 284 -0.73 4.83 16.02
N GLU A 285 -1.66 4.16 16.74
CA GLU A 285 -1.33 3.11 17.71
C GLU A 285 -2.53 2.18 17.90
N PHE A 286 -2.29 0.89 18.11
CA PHE A 286 -3.29 -0.09 18.50
C PHE A 286 -3.20 -0.32 20.01
N GLY A 287 -4.31 -0.13 20.70
CA GLY A 287 -4.45 -0.33 22.12
C GLY A 287 -5.12 -1.65 22.50
N SER A 288 -5.73 -1.70 23.69
CA SER A 288 -6.33 -2.90 24.27
C SER A 288 -7.55 -3.39 23.50
N PRO A 289 -7.76 -4.71 23.41
CA PRO A 289 -8.98 -5.27 22.82
C PRO A 289 -10.18 -5.06 23.75
N GLU A 290 -11.34 -4.75 23.20
CA GLU A 290 -12.63 -4.64 23.87
C GLU A 290 -13.77 -5.12 22.98
N THR A 291 -14.92 -5.48 23.58
CA THR A 291 -16.14 -5.78 22.85
C THR A 291 -17.19 -4.72 23.19
N ILE A 292 -17.60 -3.94 22.18
CA ILE A 292 -18.60 -2.88 22.30
C ILE A 292 -19.73 -3.17 21.31
N ASP A 293 -20.96 -3.15 21.78
CA ASP A 293 -22.18 -3.42 20.98
C ASP A 293 -22.12 -4.74 20.20
N GLY A 294 -21.45 -5.76 20.77
CA GLY A 294 -21.25 -7.07 20.14
C GLY A 294 -20.12 -7.11 19.08
N ILE A 295 -19.41 -6.02 18.85
CA ILE A 295 -18.25 -5.94 17.97
C ILE A 295 -16.97 -6.05 18.80
N SER A 296 -16.14 -7.04 18.51
CA SER A 296 -14.81 -7.18 19.12
C SER A 296 -13.77 -6.47 18.27
N SER A 297 -13.02 -5.55 18.86
CA SER A 297 -11.94 -4.80 18.18
C SER A 297 -11.01 -4.19 19.23
N ASN A 298 -9.89 -3.63 18.77
CA ASN A 298 -8.99 -2.88 19.64
C ASN A 298 -9.44 -1.41 19.77
N TRP A 299 -9.11 -0.79 20.88
CA TRP A 299 -8.98 0.66 20.93
C TRP A 299 -7.86 1.09 20.00
N VAL A 300 -8.01 2.25 19.36
CA VAL A 300 -6.98 2.81 18.49
C VAL A 300 -6.75 4.27 18.84
N LYS A 301 -5.49 4.65 18.92
CA LYS A 301 -5.09 6.05 18.99
C LYS A 301 -5.07 6.60 17.56
N VAL A 302 -5.73 7.71 17.36
CA VAL A 302 -5.92 8.25 16.03
C VAL A 302 -5.62 9.75 15.99
N GLU A 303 -5.24 10.23 14.82
CA GLU A 303 -5.12 11.63 14.48
C GLU A 303 -6.22 11.98 13.45
N VAL A 304 -6.98 13.01 13.76
CA VAL A 304 -8.05 13.51 12.88
C VAL A 304 -7.43 14.20 11.67
N GLN A 305 -7.86 13.79 10.46
CA GLN A 305 -7.40 14.38 9.20
C GLN A 305 -8.20 15.62 8.81
N SER A 306 -7.82 16.28 7.71
CA SER A 306 -8.55 17.42 7.16
C SER A 306 -10.00 17.04 6.83
N ASP A 307 -10.89 18.00 6.87
CA ASP A 307 -12.32 17.89 6.55
C ASP A 307 -13.19 17.08 7.53
N ALA A 308 -12.61 16.61 8.64
CA ALA A 308 -13.38 15.96 9.69
C ALA A 308 -14.36 16.93 10.36
N LYS A 309 -15.56 16.46 10.63
CA LYS A 309 -16.62 17.21 11.29
C LYS A 309 -17.12 16.49 12.53
N ASP A 310 -17.58 17.25 13.51
CA ASP A 310 -18.28 16.70 14.67
C ASP A 310 -19.74 16.31 14.35
N SER A 311 -20.45 15.80 15.35
CA SER A 311 -21.87 15.41 15.22
C SER A 311 -22.79 16.56 14.83
N ASP A 312 -22.40 17.80 15.07
CA ASP A 312 -23.15 19.01 14.77
C ASP A 312 -22.74 19.62 13.41
N GLY A 313 -21.81 18.97 12.70
CA GLY A 313 -21.28 19.40 11.42
C GLY A 313 -20.21 20.49 11.51
N LYS A 314 -19.69 20.80 12.71
CA LYS A 314 -18.61 21.77 12.91
C LYS A 314 -17.26 21.12 12.57
N PRO A 315 -16.32 21.85 11.95
CA PRO A 315 -14.99 21.34 11.67
C PRO A 315 -14.26 20.92 12.95
N ILE A 316 -13.67 19.75 12.95
CA ILE A 316 -12.71 19.30 13.96
C ILE A 316 -11.31 19.70 13.44
N LYS A 317 -10.49 20.28 14.32
CA LYS A 317 -9.14 20.67 13.96
C LYS A 317 -8.31 19.46 13.52
N ALA A 318 -7.78 19.51 12.31
CA ALA A 318 -6.82 18.50 11.84
C ALA A 318 -5.60 18.42 12.78
N GLY A 319 -5.07 17.21 12.99
CA GLY A 319 -4.02 16.95 13.97
C GLY A 319 -4.53 16.78 15.41
N THR A 320 -5.86 16.79 15.66
CA THR A 320 -6.41 16.42 16.97
C THR A 320 -6.17 14.93 17.21
N VAL A 321 -5.51 14.60 18.32
CA VAL A 321 -5.13 13.22 18.67
C VAL A 321 -5.96 12.73 19.86
N GLY A 322 -6.37 11.47 19.79
CA GLY A 322 -7.09 10.81 20.88
C GLY A 322 -7.33 9.34 20.58
N TRP A 323 -8.14 8.69 21.43
CA TRP A 323 -8.49 7.27 21.34
C TRP A 323 -9.93 7.08 20.90
N CYS A 324 -10.17 6.12 20.02
CA CYS A 324 -11.52 5.69 19.68
C CYS A 324 -11.58 4.16 19.51
N PHE A 325 -12.80 3.61 19.51
CA PHE A 325 -12.99 2.19 19.31
C PHE A 325 -12.85 1.81 17.83
N GLY A 326 -11.92 0.91 17.52
CA GLY A 326 -11.58 0.52 16.16
C GLY A 326 -12.69 -0.22 15.41
N GLY A 327 -13.65 -0.83 16.10
CA GLY A 327 -14.76 -1.56 15.50
C GLY A 327 -15.72 -0.71 14.64
N TYR A 328 -15.61 0.61 14.70
CA TYR A 328 -16.38 1.56 13.87
C TYR A 328 -15.55 2.23 12.79
N LEU A 329 -14.43 1.63 12.42
CA LEU A 329 -13.53 2.09 11.36
C LEU A 329 -13.57 1.12 10.17
N LYS A 330 -13.40 1.67 8.96
CA LYS A 330 -13.31 0.88 7.72
C LYS A 330 -12.04 1.26 6.96
#